data_2e1dfe7406e5552f2d3cf908b31e5242
#
_entry.id   2e1dfe7406e5552f2d3cf908b31e5242
#
_cell.length_a   1.000
_cell.length_b   1.000
_cell.length_c   1.000
_cell.angle_alpha   90.00
_cell.angle_beta   90.00
_cell.angle_gamma   90.00
#
_symmetry.space_group_name_H-M   'P 1'
#
loop_
_entity.id
_entity.type
_entity.pdbx_description
1 polymer ?
#
loop_
_entity_poly.entity_id
_entity_poly.type
_entity_poly.pdbx_seq_one_letter_code
_entity_poly.pdbx_strand_id
1 'polypeptide(L)'
;INYYIDIKEKVMRKKKLKIQVSLPRLSWVENNYENAVKFFLKELNISTRLQNTLSIKVHIRRTVLKKNILGNCSILTNGSSSTKEFKIILREDRSYFEQLQTLAHECVHIEQACKNRLQLRVWSSDKRTHARWEGKECGVYLQDIAYEDAPWEIEARDKQEKLVRDFYSHQNKGRR
;
A
#
# COMPACT_ATOMS: atom_id res chain seq x y z
N ILE A 1 51.76 -4.94 -23.46
CA ILE A 1 51.00 -4.95 -22.19
C ILE A 1 49.54 -4.73 -22.56
N ASN A 2 48.77 -5.80 -22.72
CA ASN A 2 47.33 -5.74 -23.03
C ASN A 2 46.54 -5.63 -21.73
N TYR A 3 45.90 -4.51 -21.51
CA TYR A 3 44.88 -4.37 -20.46
C TYR A 3 43.55 -4.91 -21.01
N TYR A 4 43.18 -6.12 -20.62
CA TYR A 4 41.83 -6.63 -20.71
C TYR A 4 40.97 -5.89 -19.68
N ILE A 5 40.10 -4.98 -20.13
CA ILE A 5 39.04 -4.42 -19.28
C ILE A 5 37.88 -5.44 -19.32
N ASP A 6 37.77 -6.22 -18.28
CA ASP A 6 36.63 -7.12 -18.03
C ASP A 6 35.41 -6.26 -17.63
N ILE A 7 34.67 -5.82 -18.64
CA ILE A 7 33.38 -5.16 -18.44
C ILE A 7 32.38 -6.26 -18.07
N LYS A 8 32.33 -6.58 -16.78
CA LYS A 8 31.20 -7.36 -16.25
C LYS A 8 29.93 -6.56 -16.49
N GLU A 9 29.20 -6.89 -17.55
CA GLU A 9 27.84 -6.45 -17.76
C GLU A 9 27.01 -6.79 -16.51
N LYS A 10 26.82 -5.77 -15.69
CA LYS A 10 25.91 -5.83 -14.56
C LYS A 10 24.50 -5.90 -15.14
N VAL A 11 24.03 -7.11 -15.44
CA VAL A 11 22.64 -7.32 -15.86
C VAL A 11 21.75 -6.66 -14.82
N MET A 12 21.29 -5.47 -15.12
CA MET A 12 20.33 -4.75 -14.28
C MET A 12 19.04 -5.54 -14.34
N ARG A 13 18.83 -6.45 -13.39
CA ARG A 13 17.55 -7.12 -13.21
C ARG A 13 16.48 -6.06 -13.11
N LYS A 14 15.62 -5.96 -14.11
CA LYS A 14 14.47 -5.04 -14.10
C LYS A 14 13.69 -5.32 -12.83
N LYS A 15 13.66 -4.35 -11.91
CA LYS A 15 12.84 -4.44 -10.72
C LYS A 15 11.39 -4.55 -11.16
N LYS A 16 10.62 -5.44 -10.55
CA LYS A 16 9.20 -5.63 -10.81
C LYS A 16 8.43 -5.43 -9.50
N LEU A 17 7.22 -4.93 -9.59
CA LEU A 17 6.27 -4.92 -8.49
C LEU A 17 6.20 -6.31 -7.87
N LYS A 18 6.42 -6.38 -6.56
CA LYS A 18 6.30 -7.62 -5.79
C LYS A 18 5.06 -7.52 -4.92
N ILE A 19 4.11 -8.43 -5.13
CA ILE A 19 2.92 -8.58 -4.28
C ILE A 19 2.96 -9.99 -3.73
N GLN A 20 2.79 -10.11 -2.43
CA GLN A 20 2.73 -11.38 -1.72
C GLN A 20 1.48 -11.37 -0.84
N VAL A 21 0.59 -12.33 -1.07
CA VAL A 21 -0.65 -12.49 -0.30
C VAL A 21 -0.50 -13.71 0.59
N SER A 22 -0.82 -13.59 1.87
CA SER A 22 -0.81 -14.69 2.82
C SER A 22 -2.21 -14.90 3.38
N LEU A 23 -2.80 -16.05 3.06
CA LEU A 23 -4.12 -16.48 3.48
C LEU A 23 -4.00 -17.68 4.44
N PRO A 24 -4.91 -17.82 5.41
CA PRO A 24 -4.95 -19.01 6.28
C PRO A 24 -5.32 -20.28 5.53
N ARG A 25 -6.14 -20.17 4.48
CA ARG A 25 -6.65 -21.30 3.66
C ARG A 25 -7.04 -20.81 2.26
N LEU A 26 -6.64 -21.50 1.17
CA LEU A 26 -7.10 -21.45 -0.22
C LEU A 26 -6.35 -20.53 -1.21
N SER A 27 -5.67 -21.15 -2.16
CA SER A 27 -4.80 -20.52 -3.18
C SER A 27 -5.53 -19.74 -4.29
N TRP A 28 -6.80 -20.04 -4.62
CA TRP A 28 -7.54 -19.35 -5.68
C TRP A 28 -7.94 -17.92 -5.31
N VAL A 29 -8.07 -17.63 -4.01
CA VAL A 29 -8.42 -16.29 -3.50
C VAL A 29 -7.19 -15.36 -3.53
N GLU A 30 -5.98 -15.91 -3.39
CA GLU A 30 -4.73 -15.12 -3.41
C GLU A 30 -4.59 -14.30 -4.69
N ASN A 31 -4.84 -14.91 -5.84
CA ASN A 31 -4.75 -14.26 -7.14
C ASN A 31 -5.74 -13.09 -7.28
N ASN A 32 -6.91 -13.16 -6.64
CA ASN A 32 -7.88 -12.09 -6.68
C ASN A 32 -7.41 -10.84 -5.91
N TYR A 33 -6.76 -11.00 -4.74
CA TYR A 33 -6.20 -9.88 -4.00
C TYR A 33 -4.99 -9.28 -4.71
N GLU A 34 -4.13 -10.11 -5.30
CA GLU A 34 -3.00 -9.64 -6.10
C GLU A 34 -3.48 -8.81 -7.30
N ASN A 35 -4.49 -9.29 -8.02
CA ASN A 35 -5.10 -8.59 -9.13
C ASN A 35 -5.78 -7.29 -8.68
N ALA A 36 -6.45 -7.29 -7.53
CA ALA A 36 -7.05 -6.10 -6.96
C ALA A 36 -6.01 -5.04 -6.62
N VAL A 37 -4.91 -5.41 -5.96
CA VAL A 37 -3.81 -4.47 -5.68
C VAL A 37 -3.25 -3.88 -6.96
N LYS A 38 -2.93 -4.70 -7.98
CA LYS A 38 -2.43 -4.21 -9.27
C LYS A 38 -3.39 -3.23 -9.93
N PHE A 39 -4.69 -3.55 -9.91
CA PHE A 39 -5.73 -2.69 -10.45
C PHE A 39 -5.81 -1.37 -9.69
N PHE A 40 -5.88 -1.39 -8.36
CA PHE A 40 -5.97 -0.19 -7.54
C PHE A 40 -4.77 0.73 -7.71
N LEU A 41 -3.55 0.19 -7.73
CA LEU A 41 -2.34 0.99 -7.96
C LEU A 41 -2.36 1.67 -9.34
N LYS A 42 -2.90 1.01 -10.36
CA LYS A 42 -3.09 1.57 -11.70
C LYS A 42 -4.12 2.69 -11.70
N GLU A 43 -5.30 2.46 -11.12
CA GLU A 43 -6.38 3.47 -11.05
C GLU A 43 -5.99 4.68 -10.20
N LEU A 44 -5.12 4.49 -9.19
CA LEU A 44 -4.52 5.56 -8.39
C LEU A 44 -3.37 6.30 -9.11
N ASN A 45 -3.15 6.01 -10.40
CA ASN A 45 -2.11 6.64 -11.22
C ASN A 45 -0.70 6.54 -10.61
N ILE A 46 -0.37 5.40 -10.01
CA ILE A 46 1.00 5.09 -9.63
C ILE A 46 1.71 4.59 -10.88
N SER A 47 2.71 5.35 -11.35
CA SER A 47 3.42 5.00 -12.60
C SER A 47 4.07 3.61 -12.50
N THR A 48 4.17 2.88 -13.62
CA THR A 48 4.82 1.56 -13.67
C THR A 48 6.25 1.60 -13.14
N ARG A 49 6.96 2.70 -13.39
CA ARG A 49 8.32 2.90 -12.86
C ARG A 49 8.32 2.88 -11.32
N LEU A 50 7.37 3.57 -10.70
CA LEU A 50 7.25 3.62 -9.25
C LEU A 50 6.73 2.28 -8.69
N GLN A 51 5.72 1.66 -9.32
CA GLN A 51 5.23 0.34 -8.93
C GLN A 51 6.36 -0.69 -8.89
N ASN A 52 7.30 -0.66 -9.84
CA ASN A 52 8.44 -1.58 -9.88
C ASN A 52 9.43 -1.40 -8.72
N THR A 53 9.30 -0.36 -7.92
CA THR A 53 10.06 -0.17 -6.67
C THR A 53 9.30 -0.61 -5.41
N LEU A 54 8.08 -1.15 -5.56
CA LEU A 54 7.24 -1.52 -4.44
C LEU A 54 7.33 -3.01 -4.13
N SER A 55 7.28 -3.33 -2.84
CA SER A 55 7.04 -4.65 -2.29
C SER A 55 5.85 -4.57 -1.35
N ILE A 56 4.74 -5.23 -1.68
CA ILE A 56 3.48 -5.16 -0.93
C ILE A 56 3.16 -6.55 -0.39
N LYS A 57 3.02 -6.67 0.92
CA LYS A 57 2.64 -7.91 1.61
C LYS A 57 1.23 -7.73 2.18
N VAL A 58 0.29 -8.53 1.72
CA VAL A 58 -1.10 -8.55 2.21
C VAL A 58 -1.28 -9.78 3.08
N HIS A 59 -1.64 -9.58 4.34
CA HIS A 59 -1.91 -10.65 5.30
C HIS A 59 -3.36 -10.61 5.72
N ILE A 60 -4.07 -11.71 5.54
CA ILE A 60 -5.43 -11.88 6.04
C ILE A 60 -5.36 -12.75 7.28
N ARG A 61 -5.79 -12.21 8.42
CA ARG A 61 -5.60 -12.86 9.72
C ARG A 61 -6.83 -12.73 10.62
N ARG A 62 -7.05 -13.77 11.43
CA ARG A 62 -7.89 -13.66 12.63
C ARG A 62 -7.22 -12.71 13.61
N THR A 63 -7.87 -11.60 13.87
CA THR A 63 -7.63 -10.61 14.92
C THR A 63 -6.22 -10.44 15.49
N VAL A 64 -5.48 -9.47 14.95
CA VAL A 64 -4.44 -8.74 15.68
C VAL A 64 -4.84 -7.26 15.83
N LEU A 65 -5.92 -6.87 15.13
CA LEU A 65 -6.39 -5.49 15.11
C LEU A 65 -7.43 -5.26 16.20
N LYS A 66 -7.44 -4.06 16.79
CA LYS A 66 -8.50 -3.65 17.72
C LYS A 66 -9.87 -3.83 17.04
N LYS A 67 -10.92 -4.09 17.84
CA LYS A 67 -12.27 -4.46 17.34
C LYS A 67 -12.82 -3.54 16.23
N ASN A 68 -12.46 -2.26 16.26
CA ASN A 68 -12.95 -1.25 15.32
C ASN A 68 -12.02 -1.00 14.12
N ILE A 69 -10.86 -1.66 14.05
CA ILE A 69 -9.92 -1.49 12.94
C ILE A 69 -10.13 -2.63 11.95
N LEU A 70 -10.51 -2.30 10.71
CA LEU A 70 -10.78 -3.26 9.64
C LEU A 70 -9.52 -3.69 8.90
N GLY A 71 -8.53 -2.79 8.80
CA GLY A 71 -7.24 -3.01 8.17
C GLY A 71 -6.17 -2.10 8.73
N ASN A 72 -4.95 -2.31 8.29
CA ASN A 72 -3.82 -1.45 8.63
C ASN A 72 -2.75 -1.55 7.56
N CYS A 73 -2.22 -0.43 7.10
CA CYS A 73 -1.04 -0.36 6.26
C CYS A 73 0.15 0.16 7.05
N SER A 74 1.24 -0.57 7.03
CA SER A 74 2.51 -0.17 7.65
C SER A 74 3.58 -0.06 6.58
N ILE A 75 4.38 1.01 6.64
CA ILE A 75 5.57 1.17 5.81
C ILE A 75 6.73 0.51 6.54
N LEU A 76 7.31 -0.51 5.93
CA LEU A 76 8.51 -1.19 6.45
C LEU A 76 9.73 -0.51 5.84
N THR A 77 10.27 0.51 6.51
CA THR A 77 11.50 1.18 6.05
C THR A 77 12.72 0.46 6.61
N ASN A 78 13.39 -0.32 5.77
CA ASN A 78 14.76 -0.74 6.06
C ASN A 78 15.71 0.28 5.43
N GLY A 79 16.28 1.13 6.23
CA GLY A 79 17.10 2.34 6.05
C GLY A 79 17.96 2.56 4.81
N SER A 80 18.13 1.65 3.86
CA SER A 80 18.96 1.85 2.67
C SER A 80 18.39 1.21 1.38
N SER A 81 17.21 0.61 1.42
CA SER A 81 16.63 -0.04 0.25
C SER A 81 15.96 0.96 -0.68
N SER A 82 16.31 0.90 -1.99
CA SER A 82 15.59 1.62 -3.05
C SER A 82 14.17 1.06 -3.30
N THR A 83 13.73 0.09 -2.50
CA THR A 83 12.42 -0.55 -2.55
C THR A 83 11.61 -0.11 -1.34
N LYS A 84 10.43 0.45 -1.57
CA LYS A 84 9.47 0.75 -0.50
C LYS A 84 8.67 -0.51 -0.19
N GLU A 85 8.73 -0.96 1.05
CA GLU A 85 7.98 -2.13 1.50
C GLU A 85 6.75 -1.71 2.29
N PHE A 86 5.60 -2.25 1.92
CA PHE A 86 4.32 -2.05 2.59
C PHE A 86 3.78 -3.37 3.10
N LYS A 87 3.22 -3.35 4.29
CA LYS A 87 2.51 -4.48 4.87
C LYS A 87 1.08 -4.06 5.15
N ILE A 88 0.14 -4.73 4.50
CA ILE A 88 -1.30 -4.58 4.72
C ILE A 88 -1.79 -5.76 5.55
N ILE A 89 -2.56 -5.50 6.59
CA ILE A 89 -3.24 -6.52 7.38
C ILE A 89 -4.74 -6.31 7.23
N LEU A 90 -5.46 -7.35 6.80
CA LEU A 90 -6.91 -7.37 6.67
C LEU A 90 -7.50 -8.36 7.67
N ARG A 91 -8.70 -8.10 8.14
CA ARG A 91 -9.44 -9.00 9.03
C ARG A 91 -10.04 -10.16 8.25
N GLU A 92 -9.82 -11.39 8.75
CA GLU A 92 -10.38 -12.63 8.17
C GLU A 92 -11.89 -12.76 8.39
N ASP A 93 -12.41 -12.20 9.50
CA ASP A 93 -13.83 -12.29 9.89
C ASP A 93 -14.75 -11.33 9.13
N ARG A 94 -14.25 -10.73 8.04
CA ARG A 94 -15.02 -9.85 7.16
C ARG A 94 -15.35 -10.54 5.85
N SER A 95 -16.44 -10.11 5.22
CA SER A 95 -16.77 -10.56 3.88
C SER A 95 -15.67 -10.16 2.88
N TYR A 96 -15.57 -10.90 1.78
CA TYR A 96 -14.60 -10.58 0.72
C TYR A 96 -14.78 -9.15 0.18
N PHE A 97 -16.04 -8.68 0.10
CA PHE A 97 -16.32 -7.31 -0.32
C PHE A 97 -15.74 -6.26 0.64
N GLU A 98 -15.98 -6.43 1.96
CA GLU A 98 -15.42 -5.54 2.99
C GLU A 98 -13.90 -5.58 3.01
N GLN A 99 -13.31 -6.77 2.79
CA GLN A 99 -11.85 -6.91 2.67
C GLN A 99 -11.31 -6.18 1.45
N LEU A 100 -12.01 -6.21 0.31
CA LEU A 100 -11.64 -5.43 -0.87
C LEU A 100 -11.77 -3.91 -0.66
N GLN A 101 -12.83 -3.47 0.05
CA GLN A 101 -12.97 -2.04 0.41
C GLN A 101 -11.80 -1.60 1.30
N THR A 102 -11.48 -2.39 2.32
CA THR A 102 -10.34 -2.12 3.20
C THR A 102 -9.02 -2.14 2.40
N LEU A 103 -8.83 -3.12 1.52
CA LEU A 103 -7.63 -3.19 0.68
C LEU A 103 -7.49 -1.97 -0.24
N ALA A 104 -8.59 -1.50 -0.83
CA ALA A 104 -8.61 -0.30 -1.65
C ALA A 104 -8.23 0.94 -0.83
N HIS A 105 -8.78 1.08 0.39
CA HIS A 105 -8.42 2.11 1.35
C HIS A 105 -6.91 2.12 1.64
N GLU A 106 -6.33 0.98 1.98
CA GLU A 106 -4.90 0.85 2.27
C GLU A 106 -4.03 1.12 1.02
N CYS A 107 -4.52 0.82 -0.18
CA CYS A 107 -3.83 1.18 -1.43
C CYS A 107 -3.82 2.70 -1.68
N VAL A 108 -4.82 3.45 -1.22
CA VAL A 108 -4.79 4.92 -1.25
C VAL A 108 -3.65 5.44 -0.35
N HIS A 109 -3.47 4.88 0.85
CA HIS A 109 -2.33 5.26 1.70
C HIS A 109 -0.98 4.93 1.07
N ILE A 110 -0.87 3.84 0.32
CA ILE A 110 0.34 3.54 -0.47
C ILE A 110 0.58 4.64 -1.51
N GLU A 111 -0.46 5.09 -2.21
CA GLU A 111 -0.36 6.19 -3.18
C GLU A 111 0.10 7.47 -2.51
N GLN A 112 -0.54 7.87 -1.42
CA GLN A 112 -0.22 9.07 -0.65
C GLN A 112 1.24 9.07 -0.20
N ALA A 113 1.73 7.94 0.30
CA ALA A 113 3.12 7.76 0.72
C ALA A 113 4.09 7.73 -0.48
N CYS A 114 3.72 7.08 -1.58
CA CYS A 114 4.55 6.98 -2.78
C CYS A 114 4.74 8.34 -3.47
N LYS A 115 3.72 9.17 -3.48
CA LYS A 115 3.73 10.52 -4.04
C LYS A 115 4.22 11.58 -3.04
N ASN A 116 4.64 11.17 -1.83
CA ASN A 116 5.08 12.05 -0.74
C ASN A 116 4.00 13.06 -0.31
N ARG A 117 2.72 12.74 -0.54
CA ARG A 117 1.58 13.57 -0.11
C ARG A 117 1.35 13.45 1.38
N LEU A 118 1.44 12.21 1.92
CA LEU A 118 1.44 11.93 3.34
C LEU A 118 2.86 11.58 3.79
N GLN A 119 3.38 12.31 4.76
CA GLN A 119 4.66 12.04 5.40
C GLN A 119 4.46 11.99 6.92
N LEU A 120 4.81 10.86 7.50
CA LEU A 120 4.80 10.67 8.95
C LEU A 120 6.26 10.67 9.45
N ARG A 121 6.56 11.52 10.40
CA ARG A 121 7.90 11.66 10.99
C ARG A 121 7.82 11.56 12.50
N VAL A 122 8.65 10.72 13.08
CA VAL A 122 8.85 10.66 14.52
C VAL A 122 10.06 11.54 14.87
N TRP A 123 9.84 12.54 15.69
CA TRP A 123 10.93 13.39 16.16
C TRP A 123 11.57 12.77 17.38
N SER A 124 12.90 12.76 17.42
CA SER A 124 13.68 12.15 18.49
C SER A 124 13.49 12.84 19.86
N SER A 125 13.11 14.11 19.85
CA SER A 125 12.98 14.93 21.05
C SER A 125 11.77 14.56 21.91
N ASP A 126 10.64 14.24 21.30
CA ASP A 126 9.37 13.99 22.01
C ASP A 126 8.75 12.62 21.74
N LYS A 127 9.35 11.83 20.82
CA LYS A 127 8.86 10.52 20.36
C LYS A 127 7.43 10.54 19.79
N ARG A 128 6.92 11.72 19.44
CA ARG A 128 5.60 11.88 18.83
C ARG A 128 5.68 11.86 17.32
N THR A 129 4.61 11.43 16.69
CA THR A 129 4.52 11.38 15.24
C THR A 129 3.91 12.68 14.72
N HIS A 130 4.63 13.37 13.86
CA HIS A 130 4.15 14.53 13.13
C HIS A 130 3.65 14.10 11.76
N ALA A 131 2.56 14.69 11.31
CA ALA A 131 1.98 14.46 10.00
C ALA A 131 2.17 15.69 9.13
N ARG A 132 2.63 15.45 7.89
CA ARG A 132 2.67 16.45 6.82
C ARG A 132 1.79 15.98 5.68
N TRP A 133 0.84 16.80 5.29
CA TRP A 133 -0.10 16.52 4.22
C TRP A 133 0.01 17.55 3.11
N GLU A 134 0.14 17.09 1.85
CA GLU A 134 0.27 17.96 0.67
C GLU A 134 1.36 19.04 0.82
N GLY A 135 2.45 18.67 1.49
CA GLY A 135 3.56 19.59 1.74
C GLY A 135 3.36 20.56 2.92
N LYS A 136 2.20 20.53 3.61
CA LYS A 136 1.91 21.39 4.77
C LYS A 136 1.99 20.59 6.05
N GLU A 137 2.61 21.16 7.08
CA GLU A 137 2.56 20.59 8.43
C GLU A 137 1.12 20.67 8.95
N CYS A 138 0.63 19.57 9.51
CA CYS A 138 -0.72 19.55 10.07
C CYS A 138 -0.81 20.20 11.46
N GLY A 139 0.26 20.80 11.94
CA GLY A 139 0.33 21.64 13.15
C GLY A 139 0.12 20.94 14.48
N VAL A 140 -0.27 19.67 14.46
CA VAL A 140 -0.57 18.84 15.62
C VAL A 140 0.10 17.47 15.46
N TYR A 141 0.26 16.77 16.57
CA TYR A 141 0.72 15.40 16.52
C TYR A 141 -0.36 14.50 15.92
N LEU A 142 0.07 13.45 15.22
CA LEU A 142 -0.86 12.48 14.63
C LEU A 142 -1.86 11.93 15.66
N GLN A 143 -1.42 11.76 16.91
CA GLN A 143 -2.24 11.25 18.01
C GLN A 143 -3.36 12.21 18.44
N ASP A 144 -3.24 13.50 18.11
CA ASP A 144 -4.20 14.54 18.48
C ASP A 144 -5.22 14.82 17.35
N ILE A 145 -5.04 14.21 16.18
CA ILE A 145 -5.96 14.31 15.06
C ILE A 145 -6.98 13.17 15.19
N ALA A 146 -8.26 13.51 15.25
CA ALA A 146 -9.31 12.49 15.18
C ALA A 146 -9.21 11.76 13.82
N TYR A 147 -9.35 10.44 13.84
CA TYR A 147 -9.21 9.61 12.65
C TYR A 147 -10.18 10.03 11.53
N GLU A 148 -11.38 10.44 11.92
CA GLU A 148 -12.42 10.89 10.99
C GLU A 148 -12.08 12.20 10.29
N ASP A 149 -11.29 13.06 10.93
CA ASP A 149 -10.97 14.42 10.48
C ASP A 149 -9.63 14.49 9.73
N ALA A 150 -8.85 13.41 9.76
CA ALA A 150 -7.58 13.33 9.06
C ALA A 150 -7.79 13.40 7.54
N PRO A 151 -7.22 14.39 6.83
CA PRO A 151 -7.52 14.60 5.41
C PRO A 151 -7.11 13.42 4.52
N TRP A 152 -6.06 12.68 4.88
CA TRP A 152 -5.66 11.46 4.19
C TRP A 152 -6.65 10.30 4.38
N GLU A 153 -7.32 10.24 5.54
CA GLU A 153 -8.34 9.23 5.83
C GLU A 153 -9.65 9.56 5.11
N ILE A 154 -10.02 10.85 5.07
CA ILE A 154 -11.18 11.32 4.30
C ILE A 154 -11.00 10.94 2.83
N GLU A 155 -9.85 11.26 2.24
CA GLU A 155 -9.57 10.91 0.85
C GLU A 155 -9.60 9.40 0.62
N ALA A 156 -9.05 8.59 1.54
CA ALA A 156 -9.04 7.15 1.41
C ALA A 156 -10.46 6.57 1.43
N ARG A 157 -11.34 7.06 2.32
CA ARG A 157 -12.76 6.68 2.36
C ARG A 157 -13.51 7.07 1.09
N ASP A 158 -13.27 8.27 0.57
CA ASP A 158 -13.95 8.76 -0.63
C ASP A 158 -13.60 7.93 -1.88
N LYS A 159 -12.35 7.44 -1.96
CA LYS A 159 -11.86 6.70 -3.12
C LYS A 159 -12.17 5.19 -3.07
N GLN A 160 -12.24 4.59 -1.88
CA GLN A 160 -12.30 3.13 -1.72
C GLN A 160 -13.48 2.49 -2.44
N GLU A 161 -14.69 3.08 -2.34
CA GLU A 161 -15.89 2.52 -2.95
C GLU A 161 -15.83 2.53 -4.48
N LYS A 162 -15.36 3.64 -5.04
CA LYS A 162 -15.17 3.76 -6.50
C LYS A 162 -14.17 2.73 -7.01
N LEU A 163 -13.03 2.57 -6.34
CA LEU A 163 -12.01 1.61 -6.72
C LEU A 163 -12.53 0.17 -6.75
N VAL A 164 -13.32 -0.22 -5.74
CA VAL A 164 -13.89 -1.57 -5.67
C VAL A 164 -14.94 -1.78 -6.77
N ARG A 165 -15.83 -0.81 -6.99
CA ARG A 165 -16.84 -0.88 -8.07
C ARG A 165 -16.19 -1.00 -9.45
N ASP A 166 -15.16 -0.22 -9.70
CA ASP A 166 -14.44 -0.23 -10.97
C ASP A 166 -13.68 -1.56 -11.17
N PHE A 167 -13.12 -2.14 -10.10
CA PHE A 167 -12.50 -3.46 -10.13
C PHE A 167 -13.48 -4.57 -10.53
N TYR A 168 -14.67 -4.61 -9.93
CA TYR A 168 -15.70 -5.58 -10.32
C TYR A 168 -16.15 -5.40 -11.77
N SER A 169 -16.30 -4.16 -12.20
CA SER A 169 -16.66 -3.85 -13.59
C SER A 169 -15.59 -4.32 -14.57
N HIS A 170 -14.32 -4.17 -14.19
CA HIS A 170 -13.18 -4.64 -15.00
C HIS A 170 -13.14 -6.17 -15.09
N GLN A 171 -13.35 -6.88 -13.98
CA GLN A 171 -13.39 -8.35 -13.97
C GLN A 171 -14.50 -8.92 -14.85
N ASN A 172 -15.68 -8.29 -14.87
CA ASN A 172 -16.81 -8.75 -15.64
C ASN A 172 -16.61 -8.55 -17.16
N LYS A 173 -15.86 -7.53 -17.57
CA LYS A 173 -15.51 -7.32 -18.99
C LYS A 173 -14.52 -8.36 -19.54
N GLY A 174 -13.64 -8.88 -18.69
CA GLY A 174 -12.66 -9.90 -19.08
C GLY A 174 -13.22 -11.33 -19.18
N ARG A 175 -14.50 -11.54 -18.81
CA ARG A 175 -15.18 -12.85 -18.87
C ARG A 175 -16.10 -13.01 -20.10
N ARG A 176 -16.19 -12.01 -20.94
CA ARG A 176 -16.89 -12.04 -22.24
C ARG A 176 -15.88 -12.23 -23.37
#